data_88b95de990029cc8a78f6a6dfbe0aab8
#
_entry.id   88b95de990029cc8a78f6a6dfbe0aab8
#
_cell.length_a   1.000
_cell.length_b   1.000
_cell.length_c   1.000
_cell.angle_alpha   90.00
_cell.angle_beta   90.00
_cell.angle_gamma   90.00
#
_symmetry.space_group_name_H-M   'P 1'
#
loop_
_entity.id
_entity.type
_entity.pdbx_description
1 polymer ?
#
loop_
_entity_poly.entity_id
_entity_poly.type
_entity_poly.pdbx_seq_one_letter_code
_entity_poly.pdbx_strand_id
1 'polypeptide(L)'
;MKRCICVLLVSTVLFGGCMNRNRVANTFVQVEKALAVAPDSAMRLLKDIPAKSLGNQAMRARYALLYIDAAERAQLNENTDSLLRIAWRYYRKHPQEMQNRCRTLYYMAHSKLRQGDKPGALRLFLEAEENNDSLDNPRDRGMLYLSIGDVYRGELNFVRAYRYY
;
A
#
# COMPACT_ATOMS: atom_id res chain seq x y z
N MET A 1 0.50 37.63 -34.88
CA MET A 1 0.17 36.22 -35.08
C MET A 1 1.07 35.23 -34.25
N LYS A 2 2.35 35.51 -33.98
CA LYS A 2 3.23 34.60 -33.22
C LYS A 2 2.89 34.43 -31.72
N ARG A 3 2.26 35.44 -31.05
CA ARG A 3 1.91 35.37 -29.62
C ARG A 3 0.68 34.50 -29.30
N CYS A 4 -0.28 34.36 -30.22
CA CYS A 4 -1.47 33.52 -30.02
C CYS A 4 -1.18 32.02 -30.11
N ILE A 5 -0.18 31.60 -30.90
CA ILE A 5 0.20 30.20 -31.08
C ILE A 5 0.84 29.64 -29.81
N CYS A 6 1.64 30.44 -29.08
CA CYS A 6 2.23 30.02 -27.80
C CYS A 6 1.20 29.79 -26.69
N VAL A 7 0.14 30.59 -26.64
CA VAL A 7 -0.93 30.45 -25.62
C VAL A 7 -1.75 29.19 -25.87
N LEU A 8 -2.04 28.85 -27.11
CA LEU A 8 -2.76 27.62 -27.48
C LEU A 8 -1.96 26.36 -27.19
N LEU A 9 -0.63 26.36 -27.38
CA LEU A 9 0.24 25.23 -27.08
C LEU A 9 0.37 24.99 -25.58
N VAL A 10 0.40 26.02 -24.75
CA VAL A 10 0.46 25.88 -23.28
C VAL A 10 -0.85 25.34 -22.73
N SER A 11 -2.01 25.72 -23.28
CA SER A 11 -3.31 25.21 -22.80
C SER A 11 -3.52 23.72 -23.10
N THR A 12 -3.03 23.21 -24.22
CA THR A 12 -3.15 21.77 -24.57
C THR A 12 -2.32 20.86 -23.67
N VAL A 13 -1.16 21.31 -23.20
CA VAL A 13 -0.31 20.53 -22.28
C VAL A 13 -0.94 20.40 -20.88
N LEU A 14 -1.65 21.44 -20.41
CA LEU A 14 -2.31 21.41 -19.10
C LEU A 14 -3.53 20.44 -19.07
N PHE A 15 -4.29 20.34 -20.15
CA PHE A 15 -5.44 19.44 -20.23
C PHE A 15 -5.04 17.95 -20.29
N GLY A 16 -3.95 17.61 -20.97
CA GLY A 16 -3.47 16.23 -21.07
C GLY A 16 -3.01 15.64 -19.72
N GLY A 17 -2.43 16.47 -18.87
CA GLY A 17 -1.97 16.04 -17.52
C GLY A 17 -3.11 15.72 -16.55
N CYS A 18 -4.18 16.50 -16.56
CA CYS A 18 -5.35 16.29 -15.69
C CYS A 18 -6.15 15.03 -16.09
N MET A 19 -6.35 14.81 -17.38
CA MET A 19 -7.11 13.67 -17.91
C MET A 19 -6.40 12.34 -17.58
N ASN A 20 -5.08 12.30 -17.66
CA ASN A 20 -4.29 11.11 -17.32
C ASN A 20 -4.30 10.81 -15.81
N ARG A 21 -4.30 11.84 -14.95
CA ARG A 21 -4.38 11.70 -13.49
C ARG A 21 -5.73 11.09 -13.05
N ASN A 22 -6.84 11.56 -13.61
CA ASN A 22 -8.17 11.04 -13.31
C ASN A 22 -8.31 9.58 -13.76
N ARG A 23 -7.72 9.20 -14.88
CA ARG A 23 -7.70 7.82 -15.34
C ARG A 23 -6.99 6.90 -14.35
N VAL A 24 -5.79 7.27 -13.87
CA VAL A 24 -5.05 6.48 -12.88
C VAL A 24 -5.80 6.40 -11.56
N ALA A 25 -6.42 7.49 -11.09
CA ALA A 25 -7.23 7.47 -9.87
C ALA A 25 -8.41 6.50 -9.98
N ASN A 26 -9.11 6.49 -11.12
CA ASN A 26 -10.19 5.53 -11.38
C ASN A 26 -9.68 4.09 -11.44
N THR A 27 -8.51 3.86 -12.04
CA THR A 27 -7.87 2.53 -12.04
C THR A 27 -7.57 2.06 -10.60
N PHE A 28 -7.09 2.93 -9.72
CA PHE A 28 -6.87 2.56 -8.32
C PHE A 28 -8.17 2.12 -7.62
N VAL A 29 -9.29 2.78 -7.88
CA VAL A 29 -10.60 2.35 -7.34
C VAL A 29 -10.99 0.96 -7.87
N GLN A 30 -10.73 0.69 -9.15
CA GLN A 30 -10.98 -0.64 -9.72
C GLN A 30 -10.06 -1.70 -9.10
N VAL A 31 -8.79 -1.38 -8.88
CA VAL A 31 -7.82 -2.25 -8.19
C VAL A 31 -8.31 -2.58 -6.79
N GLU A 32 -8.72 -1.59 -6.00
CA GLU A 32 -9.22 -1.79 -4.62
C GLU A 32 -10.43 -2.72 -4.58
N LYS A 33 -11.35 -2.60 -5.54
CA LYS A 33 -12.48 -3.53 -5.68
C LYS A 33 -12.03 -4.94 -6.06
N ALA A 34 -11.09 -5.05 -6.99
CA ALA A 34 -10.57 -6.34 -7.46
C ALA A 34 -9.75 -7.07 -6.39
N LEU A 35 -9.04 -6.36 -5.51
CA LEU A 35 -8.23 -6.95 -4.42
C LEU A 35 -9.03 -7.91 -3.53
N ALA A 36 -10.32 -7.66 -3.34
CA ALA A 36 -11.16 -8.48 -2.48
C ALA A 36 -11.55 -9.83 -3.11
N VAL A 37 -11.67 -9.89 -4.44
CA VAL A 37 -12.30 -11.03 -5.14
C VAL A 37 -11.39 -11.66 -6.20
N ALA A 38 -10.47 -10.91 -6.79
CA ALA A 38 -9.61 -11.33 -7.90
C ALA A 38 -8.24 -10.62 -7.85
N PRO A 39 -7.33 -10.99 -6.91
CA PRO A 39 -6.03 -10.32 -6.74
C PRO A 39 -5.16 -10.32 -8.01
N ASP A 40 -5.23 -11.39 -8.81
CA ASP A 40 -4.52 -11.47 -10.09
C ASP A 40 -5.00 -10.41 -11.09
N SER A 41 -6.30 -10.10 -11.09
CA SER A 41 -6.86 -9.03 -11.91
C SER A 41 -6.43 -7.66 -11.41
N ALA A 42 -6.36 -7.46 -10.09
CA ALA A 42 -5.81 -6.25 -9.48
C ALA A 42 -4.36 -6.04 -9.92
N MET A 43 -3.55 -7.10 -9.90
CA MET A 43 -2.15 -7.06 -10.33
C MET A 43 -2.02 -6.68 -11.81
N ARG A 44 -2.84 -7.24 -12.70
CA ARG A 44 -2.84 -6.87 -14.13
C ARG A 44 -3.15 -5.40 -14.32
N LEU A 45 -4.21 -4.88 -13.68
CA LEU A 45 -4.57 -3.47 -13.74
C LEU A 45 -3.43 -2.55 -13.29
N LEU A 46 -2.69 -2.95 -12.25
CA LEU A 46 -1.53 -2.19 -11.75
C LEU A 46 -0.36 -2.21 -12.74
N LYS A 47 -0.05 -3.37 -13.32
CA LYS A 47 1.04 -3.51 -14.31
C LYS A 47 0.80 -2.69 -15.58
N ASP A 48 -0.46 -2.44 -15.92
CA ASP A 48 -0.86 -1.62 -17.07
C ASP A 48 -0.72 -0.10 -16.84
N ILE A 49 -0.43 0.34 -15.58
CA ILE A 49 -0.23 1.75 -15.28
C ILE A 49 1.19 2.18 -15.66
N PRO A 50 1.36 3.08 -16.65
CA PRO A 50 2.68 3.56 -17.01
C PRO A 50 3.31 4.36 -15.85
N ALA A 51 4.57 4.10 -15.51
CA ALA A 51 5.26 4.78 -14.41
C ALA A 51 5.23 6.32 -14.52
N LYS A 52 5.30 6.85 -15.74
CA LYS A 52 5.18 8.29 -16.03
C LYS A 52 3.83 8.90 -15.65
N SER A 53 2.78 8.07 -15.55
CA SER A 53 1.44 8.50 -15.14
C SER A 53 1.31 8.70 -13.62
N LEU A 54 2.24 8.20 -12.84
CA LEU A 54 2.34 8.37 -11.40
C LEU A 54 3.00 9.72 -11.07
N GLY A 55 2.31 10.81 -11.38
CA GLY A 55 2.86 12.17 -11.45
C GLY A 55 3.36 12.77 -10.13
N ASN A 56 2.85 12.33 -8.95
CA ASN A 56 3.25 12.86 -7.64
C ASN A 56 3.56 11.76 -6.62
N GLN A 57 4.08 12.18 -5.46
CA GLN A 57 4.49 11.25 -4.40
C GLN A 57 3.31 10.47 -3.81
N ALA A 58 2.13 11.09 -3.67
CA ALA A 58 0.93 10.43 -3.17
C ALA A 58 0.49 9.29 -4.11
N MET A 59 0.43 9.54 -5.42
CA MET A 59 0.08 8.52 -6.40
C MET A 59 1.08 7.36 -6.43
N ARG A 60 2.38 7.67 -6.31
CA ARG A 60 3.43 6.64 -6.24
C ARG A 60 3.33 5.80 -4.98
N ALA A 61 3.03 6.42 -3.83
CA ALA A 61 2.84 5.72 -2.57
C ALA A 61 1.59 4.83 -2.60
N ARG A 62 0.46 5.34 -3.14
CA ARG A 62 -0.76 4.55 -3.30
C ARG A 62 -0.57 3.38 -4.25
N TYR A 63 0.07 3.61 -5.41
CA TYR A 63 0.44 2.55 -6.33
C TYR A 63 1.29 1.48 -5.63
N ALA A 64 2.34 1.89 -4.92
CA ALA A 64 3.24 0.98 -4.23
C ALA A 64 2.49 0.10 -3.21
N LEU A 65 1.62 0.71 -2.40
CA LEU A 65 0.84 -0.01 -1.39
C LEU A 65 -0.16 -0.99 -2.04
N LEU A 66 -0.87 -0.56 -3.09
CA LEU A 66 -1.80 -1.43 -3.82
C LEU A 66 -1.10 -2.59 -4.51
N TYR A 67 0.10 -2.35 -5.05
CA TYR A 67 0.92 -3.40 -5.69
C TYR A 67 1.36 -4.45 -4.68
N ILE A 68 1.83 -4.01 -3.49
CA ILE A 68 2.23 -4.91 -2.42
C ILE A 68 1.03 -5.75 -1.96
N ASP A 69 -0.13 -5.12 -1.74
CA ASP A 69 -1.35 -5.82 -1.34
C ASP A 69 -1.80 -6.85 -2.38
N ALA A 70 -1.75 -6.49 -3.66
CA ALA A 70 -2.09 -7.42 -4.74
C ALA A 70 -1.09 -8.60 -4.82
N ALA A 71 0.21 -8.34 -4.70
CA ALA A 71 1.24 -9.37 -4.73
C ALA A 71 1.09 -10.37 -3.57
N GLU A 72 0.87 -9.87 -2.35
CA GLU A 72 0.67 -10.72 -1.16
C GLU A 72 -0.62 -11.55 -1.28
N ARG A 73 -1.73 -10.95 -1.72
CA ARG A 73 -3.00 -11.69 -1.88
C ARG A 73 -2.96 -12.70 -3.03
N ALA A 74 -2.24 -12.42 -4.09
CA ALA A 74 -2.00 -13.35 -5.21
C ALA A 74 -0.88 -14.35 -4.91
N GLN A 75 -0.28 -14.31 -3.71
CA GLN A 75 0.82 -15.19 -3.28
C GLN A 75 2.03 -15.15 -4.24
N LEU A 76 2.30 -14.00 -4.81
CA LEU A 76 3.43 -13.82 -5.71
C LEU A 76 4.72 -13.64 -4.90
N ASN A 77 5.74 -14.40 -5.25
CA ASN A 77 7.06 -14.28 -4.62
C ASN A 77 7.87 -13.13 -5.26
N GLU A 78 7.38 -11.91 -5.09
CA GLU A 78 8.04 -10.70 -5.62
C GLU A 78 8.76 -9.93 -4.50
N ASN A 79 9.95 -9.39 -4.80
CA ASN A 79 10.62 -8.49 -3.87
C ASN A 79 9.98 -7.10 -3.92
N THR A 80 9.19 -6.78 -2.90
CA THR A 80 8.45 -5.52 -2.76
C THR A 80 9.15 -4.47 -1.90
N ASP A 81 10.38 -4.70 -1.44
CA ASP A 81 11.08 -3.81 -0.48
C ASP A 81 11.27 -2.38 -1.01
N SER A 82 11.51 -2.22 -2.32
CA SER A 82 11.62 -0.90 -2.93
C SER A 82 10.29 -0.14 -2.90
N LEU A 83 9.18 -0.83 -3.12
CA LEU A 83 7.83 -0.27 -3.05
C LEU A 83 7.45 0.07 -1.61
N LEU A 84 7.80 -0.78 -0.64
CA LEU A 84 7.63 -0.50 0.79
C LEU A 84 8.34 0.80 1.20
N ARG A 85 9.58 1.02 0.72
CA ARG A 85 10.30 2.28 0.98
C ARG A 85 9.59 3.49 0.38
N ILE A 86 8.98 3.37 -0.80
CA ILE A 86 8.21 4.46 -1.43
C ILE A 86 6.97 4.76 -0.60
N ALA A 87 6.17 3.75 -0.24
CA ALA A 87 4.98 3.88 0.57
C ALA A 87 5.31 4.50 1.94
N TRP A 88 6.27 3.94 2.66
CA TRP A 88 6.67 4.42 3.98
C TRP A 88 7.18 5.85 3.96
N ARG A 89 8.04 6.22 3.01
CA ARG A 89 8.56 7.60 2.89
C ARG A 89 7.45 8.63 2.80
N TYR A 90 6.34 8.29 2.17
CA TYR A 90 5.17 9.14 2.06
C TYR A 90 4.29 9.08 3.31
N TYR A 91 3.76 7.89 3.67
CA TYR A 91 2.74 7.75 4.71
C TYR A 91 3.23 8.10 6.11
N ARG A 92 4.51 7.92 6.44
CA ARG A 92 5.06 8.37 7.73
C ARG A 92 4.97 9.88 7.97
N LYS A 93 4.82 10.68 6.90
CA LYS A 93 4.71 12.14 6.94
C LYS A 93 3.27 12.64 6.76
N HIS A 94 2.31 11.75 6.56
CA HIS A 94 0.91 12.06 6.28
C HIS A 94 0.00 11.34 7.29
N PRO A 95 -0.04 11.83 8.56
CA PRO A 95 -0.81 11.16 9.63
C PRO A 95 -2.31 11.13 9.36
N GLN A 96 -2.83 12.01 8.51
CA GLN A 96 -4.24 11.99 8.08
C GLN A 96 -4.57 10.75 7.20
N GLU A 97 -3.58 10.08 6.63
CA GLU A 97 -3.74 8.83 5.88
C GLU A 97 -3.39 7.61 6.76
N MET A 98 -3.91 7.60 7.98
CA MET A 98 -3.56 6.61 9.01
C MET A 98 -3.80 5.16 8.56
N GLN A 99 -4.91 4.88 7.86
CA GLN A 99 -5.21 3.55 7.32
C GLN A 99 -4.08 3.02 6.41
N ASN A 100 -3.61 3.85 5.48
CA ASN A 100 -2.53 3.48 4.58
C ASN A 100 -1.19 3.34 5.31
N ARG A 101 -0.96 4.15 6.35
CA ARG A 101 0.20 4.03 7.24
C ARG A 101 0.19 2.69 7.97
N CYS A 102 -0.93 2.30 8.60
CA CYS A 102 -1.06 1.01 9.29
C CYS A 102 -0.83 -0.17 8.33
N ARG A 103 -1.43 -0.13 7.15
CA ARG A 103 -1.20 -1.17 6.12
C ARG A 103 0.27 -1.23 5.68
N THR A 104 0.93 -0.08 5.57
CA THR A 104 2.37 -0.03 5.22
C THR A 104 3.21 -0.67 6.32
N LEU A 105 2.95 -0.35 7.60
CA LEU A 105 3.61 -0.97 8.75
C LEU A 105 3.40 -2.49 8.78
N TYR A 106 2.18 -2.94 8.52
CA TYR A 106 1.84 -4.36 8.43
C TYR A 106 2.72 -5.09 7.39
N TYR A 107 2.83 -4.57 6.17
CA TYR A 107 3.67 -5.19 5.14
C TYR A 107 5.18 -5.06 5.42
N MET A 108 5.62 -3.99 6.06
CA MET A 108 7.00 -3.85 6.53
C MET A 108 7.34 -4.91 7.59
N ALA A 109 6.40 -5.20 8.50
CA ALA A 109 6.56 -6.25 9.50
C ALA A 109 6.69 -7.64 8.84
N HIS A 110 5.87 -7.94 7.83
CA HIS A 110 6.00 -9.17 7.05
C HIS A 110 7.33 -9.26 6.31
N SER A 111 7.84 -8.16 5.74
CA SER A 111 9.19 -8.13 5.14
C SER A 111 10.25 -8.46 6.19
N LYS A 112 10.12 -7.94 7.44
CA LYS A 112 11.00 -8.29 8.56
C LYS A 112 10.95 -9.77 8.94
N LEU A 113 9.75 -10.38 8.95
CA LEU A 113 9.60 -11.82 9.20
C LEU A 113 10.31 -12.66 8.14
N ARG A 114 10.19 -12.30 6.86
CA ARG A 114 10.92 -12.98 5.78
C ARG A 114 12.44 -12.88 5.92
N GLN A 115 12.93 -11.80 6.54
CA GLN A 115 14.36 -11.60 6.85
C GLN A 115 14.80 -12.30 8.16
N GLY A 116 13.88 -12.95 8.90
CA GLY A 116 14.15 -13.58 10.19
C GLY A 116 14.18 -12.61 11.38
N ASP A 117 13.94 -11.31 11.17
CA ASP A 117 13.92 -10.27 12.20
C ASP A 117 12.55 -10.24 12.91
N LYS A 118 12.28 -11.27 13.75
CA LYS A 118 11.02 -11.36 14.52
C LYS A 118 10.81 -10.19 15.48
N PRO A 119 11.83 -9.74 16.26
CA PRO A 119 11.65 -8.58 17.15
C PRO A 119 11.34 -7.30 16.37
N GLY A 120 11.99 -7.07 15.23
CA GLY A 120 11.70 -5.95 14.35
C GLY A 120 10.29 -6.00 13.76
N ALA A 121 9.83 -7.18 13.37
CA ALA A 121 8.47 -7.40 12.88
C ALA A 121 7.43 -7.11 13.95
N LEU A 122 7.61 -7.68 15.16
CA LEU A 122 6.68 -7.47 16.28
C LEU A 122 6.53 -5.98 16.62
N ARG A 123 7.64 -5.24 16.67
CA ARG A 123 7.59 -3.78 16.91
C ARG A 123 6.75 -3.04 15.88
N LEU A 124 6.89 -3.37 14.59
CA LEU A 124 6.11 -2.73 13.52
C LEU A 124 4.63 -3.12 13.56
N PHE A 125 4.31 -4.38 13.91
CA PHE A 125 2.94 -4.80 14.10
C PHE A 125 2.28 -4.07 15.28
N LEU A 126 2.97 -3.92 16.41
CA LEU A 126 2.46 -3.20 17.57
C LEU A 126 2.29 -1.70 17.28
N GLU A 127 3.20 -1.08 16.51
CA GLU A 127 3.01 0.29 16.02
C GLU A 127 1.76 0.42 15.12
N ALA A 128 1.47 -0.59 14.31
CA ALA A 128 0.24 -0.63 13.51
C ALA A 128 -1.00 -0.81 14.39
N GLU A 129 -0.92 -1.62 15.45
CA GLU A 129 -2.00 -1.88 16.41
C GLU A 129 -2.40 -0.61 17.18
N GLU A 130 -1.46 0.23 17.60
CA GLU A 130 -1.73 1.50 18.29
C GLU A 130 -2.71 2.41 17.50
N ASN A 131 -2.82 2.20 16.20
CA ASN A 131 -3.67 2.96 15.29
C ASN A 131 -4.75 2.07 14.63
N ASN A 132 -5.06 0.93 15.22
CA ASN A 132 -5.96 -0.08 14.67
C ASN A 132 -7.39 0.43 14.41
N ASP A 133 -7.89 1.38 15.21
CA ASP A 133 -9.19 2.01 15.00
C ASP A 133 -9.31 2.73 13.65
N SER A 134 -8.17 3.06 13.03
CA SER A 134 -8.11 3.64 11.69
C SER A 134 -8.25 2.61 10.56
N LEU A 135 -8.26 1.31 10.87
CA LEU A 135 -8.50 0.25 9.91
C LEU A 135 -10.00 -0.02 9.79
N ASP A 136 -10.66 0.62 8.82
CA ASP A 136 -12.10 0.48 8.60
C ASP A 136 -12.49 -0.96 8.22
N ASN A 137 -11.58 -1.70 7.61
CA ASN A 137 -11.83 -3.06 7.15
C ASN A 137 -11.60 -4.08 8.27
N PRO A 138 -12.65 -4.79 8.76
CA PRO A 138 -12.51 -5.83 9.79
C PRO A 138 -11.52 -6.94 9.42
N ARG A 139 -11.38 -7.27 8.14
CA ARG A 139 -10.41 -8.24 7.66
C ARG A 139 -8.97 -7.77 7.92
N ASP A 140 -8.65 -6.52 7.62
CA ASP A 140 -7.29 -5.99 7.80
C ASP A 140 -6.92 -5.96 9.30
N ARG A 141 -7.89 -5.64 10.18
CA ARG A 141 -7.72 -5.76 11.64
C ARG A 141 -7.47 -7.19 12.08
N GLY A 142 -8.30 -8.12 11.62
CA GLY A 142 -8.13 -9.54 11.94
C GLY A 142 -6.78 -10.09 11.49
N MET A 143 -6.33 -9.73 10.29
CA MET A 143 -5.02 -10.15 9.78
C MET A 143 -3.86 -9.57 10.61
N LEU A 144 -3.97 -8.33 11.09
CA LEU A 144 -2.98 -7.73 11.98
C LEU A 144 -2.88 -8.52 13.30
N TYR A 145 -4.01 -8.79 13.96
CA TYR A 145 -4.03 -9.54 15.21
C TYR A 145 -3.52 -10.97 15.04
N LEU A 146 -3.95 -11.68 14.00
CA LEU A 146 -3.42 -13.01 13.68
C LEU A 146 -1.90 -12.98 13.51
N SER A 147 -1.36 -11.99 12.81
CA SER A 147 0.08 -11.87 12.60
C SER A 147 0.85 -11.64 13.90
N ILE A 148 0.31 -10.79 14.81
CA ILE A 148 0.91 -10.57 16.14
C ILE A 148 0.87 -11.88 16.95
N GLY A 149 -0.28 -12.55 16.96
CA GLY A 149 -0.45 -13.85 17.64
C GLY A 149 0.52 -14.89 17.14
N ASP A 150 0.72 -14.99 15.82
CA ASP A 150 1.66 -15.93 15.21
C ASP A 150 3.12 -15.64 15.58
N VAL A 151 3.53 -14.36 15.68
CA VAL A 151 4.86 -14.01 16.16
C VAL A 151 5.05 -14.49 17.60
N TYR A 152 4.10 -14.18 18.51
CA TYR A 152 4.18 -14.64 19.91
C TYR A 152 4.16 -16.17 20.03
N ARG A 153 3.36 -16.85 19.23
CA ARG A 153 3.34 -18.32 19.18
C ARG A 153 4.70 -18.89 18.73
N GLY A 154 5.30 -18.26 17.71
CA GLY A 154 6.63 -18.62 17.22
C GLY A 154 7.77 -18.35 18.22
N GLU A 155 7.52 -17.54 19.26
CA GLU A 155 8.40 -17.28 20.40
C GLU A 155 8.02 -18.14 21.63
N LEU A 156 7.12 -19.10 21.47
CA LEU A 156 6.57 -19.95 22.53
C LEU A 156 5.85 -19.17 23.66
N ASN A 157 5.46 -17.92 23.39
CA ASN A 157 4.69 -17.12 24.32
C ASN A 157 3.19 -17.34 24.09
N PHE A 158 2.71 -18.51 24.50
CA PHE A 158 1.33 -18.95 24.24
C PHE A 158 0.28 -18.06 24.94
N VAL A 159 0.62 -17.48 26.10
CA VAL A 159 -0.30 -16.60 26.83
C VAL A 159 -0.59 -15.33 26.03
N ARG A 160 0.43 -14.71 25.46
CA ARG A 160 0.25 -13.53 24.62
C ARG A 160 -0.40 -13.89 23.29
N ALA A 161 0.04 -14.99 22.67
CA ALA A 161 -0.56 -15.45 21.41
C ALA A 161 -2.08 -15.63 21.55
N TYR A 162 -2.54 -16.29 22.61
CA TYR A 162 -3.96 -16.52 22.86
C TYR A 162 -4.80 -15.23 22.99
N ARG A 163 -4.21 -14.14 23.46
CA ARG A 163 -4.91 -12.83 23.57
C ARG A 163 -5.17 -12.17 22.23
N TYR A 164 -4.42 -12.56 21.20
CA TYR A 164 -4.52 -12.01 19.87
C TYR A 164 -5.38 -12.85 18.91
N TYR A 165 -5.63 -14.09 19.24
CA TYR A 165 -6.54 -14.97 18.48
C TYR A 165 -8.00 -14.84 18.94
#